data_7853f78ac0de12015f14dd2fe4449384
#
_entry.id   7853f78ac0de12015f14dd2fe4449384
#
_cell.length_a   1.000
_cell.length_b   1.000
_cell.length_c   1.000
_cell.angle_alpha   90.00
_cell.angle_beta   90.00
_cell.angle_gamma   90.00
#
_symmetry.space_group_name_H-M   'P 1'
#
loop_
_entity.id
_entity.type
_entity.pdbx_description
1 polymer ?
#
loop_
_entity_poly.entity_id
_entity_poly.type
_entity_poly.pdbx_seq_one_letter_code
_entity_poly.pdbx_strand_id
1 'polypeptide(L)'
;LLLPESVRYMLGKGYDVQRIRAVMQSITGKSLQSVQRFVMTEHKQVEQGQSGLAVVLSKRYALGSVMLWIAYFMGLVIFYALMNWMPVLFKEGGLDPKTATLVAALFPLGGVGAIFCGWLMDRFNATAVIAGGYALTAVSIWWIGQSAGNLGGLVAVVFIAGTIMNTAQSSMPALAAGFYPTSGRATGVAWMLGIGRFGGIAGSFLVAELAARDLSFSEIFTVVAMAGVVAMVALLVKHWGSPKD
;
A
#
# COMPACT_ATOMS: atom_id res chain seq x y z
N LEU A 1 26.36 11.02 9.85
CA LEU A 1 26.89 10.91 8.46
C LEU A 1 27.63 9.57 8.26
N LEU A 2 26.92 8.47 8.53
CA LEU A 2 27.46 7.11 8.46
C LEU A 2 27.07 6.36 7.17
N LEU A 3 26.16 6.92 6.37
CA LEU A 3 25.75 6.27 5.12
C LEU A 3 26.40 6.98 3.92
N PRO A 4 27.03 6.23 3.00
CA PRO A 4 27.54 6.79 1.76
C PRO A 4 26.41 7.28 0.86
N GLU A 5 26.69 8.24 -0.03
CA GLU A 5 25.72 8.69 -1.01
C GLU A 5 25.26 7.55 -1.93
N SER A 6 24.01 7.61 -2.36
CA SER A 6 23.44 6.62 -3.27
C SER A 6 24.23 6.59 -4.59
N VAL A 7 24.74 5.41 -4.99
CA VAL A 7 25.44 5.20 -6.25
C VAL A 7 24.62 5.64 -7.45
N ARG A 8 23.28 5.44 -7.40
CA ARG A 8 22.36 5.90 -8.46
C ARG A 8 22.32 7.43 -8.57
N TYR A 9 22.32 8.12 -7.43
CA TYR A 9 22.38 9.57 -7.40
C TYR A 9 23.71 10.09 -7.97
N MET A 10 24.83 9.48 -7.58
CA MET A 10 26.16 9.83 -8.05
C MET A 10 26.28 9.65 -9.57
N LEU A 11 25.76 8.53 -10.13
CA LEU A 11 25.70 8.31 -11.58
C LEU A 11 24.83 9.34 -12.31
N GLY A 12 23.65 9.65 -11.76
CA GLY A 12 22.76 10.66 -12.37
C GLY A 12 23.30 12.07 -12.35
N LYS A 13 24.21 12.40 -11.40
CA LYS A 13 24.90 13.69 -11.29
C LYS A 13 26.25 13.74 -12.01
N GLY A 14 26.70 12.62 -12.62
CA GLY A 14 27.96 12.56 -13.35
C GLY A 14 29.20 12.66 -12.47
N TYR A 15 29.14 12.12 -11.23
CA TYR A 15 30.31 12.05 -10.37
C TYR A 15 31.42 11.20 -10.99
N ASP A 16 32.67 11.46 -10.61
CA ASP A 16 33.83 10.71 -11.09
C ASP A 16 33.70 9.20 -10.82
N VAL A 17 34.08 8.40 -11.82
CA VAL A 17 34.04 6.94 -11.78
C VAL A 17 34.85 6.38 -10.60
N GLN A 18 35.95 7.03 -10.22
CA GLN A 18 36.77 6.62 -9.09
C GLN A 18 36.00 6.74 -7.76
N ARG A 19 35.23 7.81 -7.58
CA ARG A 19 34.42 8.06 -6.38
C ARG A 19 33.27 7.06 -6.29
N ILE A 20 32.61 6.78 -7.41
CA ILE A 20 31.55 5.76 -7.51
C ILE A 20 32.10 4.38 -7.19
N ARG A 21 33.29 4.05 -7.72
CA ARG A 21 33.96 2.80 -7.46
C ARG A 21 34.29 2.60 -5.98
N ALA A 22 34.83 3.63 -5.31
CA ALA A 22 35.14 3.57 -3.88
C ALA A 22 33.89 3.27 -3.03
N VAL A 23 32.76 3.92 -3.33
CA VAL A 23 31.48 3.68 -2.63
C VAL A 23 30.98 2.26 -2.91
N MET A 24 31.02 1.81 -4.17
CA MET A 24 30.59 0.45 -4.52
C MET A 24 31.49 -0.62 -3.88
N GLN A 25 32.80 -0.42 -3.80
CA GLN A 25 33.71 -1.32 -3.10
C GLN A 25 33.41 -1.40 -1.61
N SER A 26 33.11 -0.26 -0.97
CA SER A 26 32.76 -0.23 0.46
C SER A 26 31.44 -0.95 0.76
N ILE A 27 30.48 -0.95 -0.18
CA ILE A 27 29.18 -1.63 -0.03
C ILE A 27 29.27 -3.11 -0.35
N THR A 28 29.99 -3.48 -1.42
CA THR A 28 29.99 -4.88 -1.94
C THR A 28 31.13 -5.73 -1.38
N GLY A 29 32.15 -5.11 -0.80
CA GLY A 29 33.38 -5.80 -0.37
C GLY A 29 34.23 -6.39 -1.52
N LYS A 30 33.87 -6.14 -2.80
CA LYS A 30 34.52 -6.67 -3.97
C LYS A 30 35.43 -5.63 -4.61
N SER A 31 36.63 -6.07 -5.10
CA SER A 31 37.49 -5.21 -5.89
C SER A 31 36.88 -4.96 -7.27
N LEU A 32 36.67 -3.68 -7.60
CA LEU A 32 36.05 -3.22 -8.86
C LEU A 32 37.08 -2.46 -9.72
N GLN A 33 38.38 -2.74 -9.55
CA GLN A 33 39.45 -2.01 -10.25
C GLN A 33 39.39 -2.15 -11.78
N SER A 34 38.87 -3.27 -12.29
CA SER A 34 38.71 -3.54 -13.72
C SER A 34 37.49 -2.86 -14.37
N VAL A 35 36.58 -2.27 -13.56
CA VAL A 35 35.35 -1.63 -14.07
C VAL A 35 35.67 -0.24 -14.58
N GLN A 36 35.60 -0.03 -15.89
CA GLN A 36 35.87 1.25 -16.53
C GLN A 36 34.64 2.19 -16.58
N ARG A 37 33.42 1.62 -16.56
CA ARG A 37 32.20 2.41 -16.67
C ARG A 37 31.08 1.77 -15.85
N PHE A 38 30.36 2.61 -15.11
CA PHE A 38 29.10 2.25 -14.47
C PHE A 38 27.95 2.80 -15.31
N VAL A 39 26.95 1.99 -15.58
CA VAL A 39 25.73 2.41 -16.28
C VAL A 39 24.51 2.03 -15.45
N MET A 40 23.52 2.90 -15.42
CA MET A 40 22.22 2.54 -14.85
C MET A 40 21.51 1.60 -15.82
N THR A 41 21.04 0.46 -15.34
CA THR A 41 20.25 -0.50 -16.13
C THR A 41 18.80 -0.02 -16.32
N GLU A 42 18.48 1.17 -15.85
CA GLU A 42 17.16 1.79 -16.10
C GLU A 42 17.05 2.12 -17.59
N HIS A 43 15.96 1.66 -18.20
CA HIS A 43 15.70 1.85 -19.63
C HIS A 43 15.98 3.28 -20.08
N LYS A 44 16.76 3.42 -21.14
CA LYS A 44 17.24 4.66 -21.77
C LYS A 44 16.15 5.61 -22.31
N GLN A 45 14.89 5.53 -21.91
CA GLN A 45 13.77 6.23 -22.56
C GLN A 45 13.04 7.25 -21.68
N VAL A 46 13.67 7.80 -20.65
CA VAL A 46 13.16 9.06 -20.12
C VAL A 46 14.04 10.17 -20.68
N GLU A 47 13.52 10.87 -21.67
CA GLU A 47 14.18 12.08 -22.23
C GLU A 47 14.54 13.00 -21.07
N GLN A 48 15.81 13.39 -21.01
CA GLN A 48 16.30 14.35 -20.04
C GLN A 48 15.49 15.63 -20.20
N GLY A 49 14.65 15.94 -19.18
CA GLY A 49 13.81 17.15 -19.19
C GLY A 49 12.31 16.94 -18.98
N GLN A 50 11.80 15.71 -18.98
CA GLN A 50 10.38 15.48 -18.68
C GLN A 50 10.09 15.72 -17.20
N SER A 51 9.01 16.44 -16.90
CA SER A 51 8.52 16.62 -15.53
C SER A 51 8.13 15.26 -14.94
N GLY A 52 8.32 15.07 -13.63
CA GLY A 52 7.95 13.81 -12.97
C GLY A 52 6.49 13.41 -13.19
N LEU A 53 5.58 14.39 -13.35
CA LEU A 53 4.17 14.15 -13.66
C LEU A 53 3.98 13.63 -15.09
N ALA A 54 4.72 14.13 -16.06
CA ALA A 54 4.65 13.62 -17.43
C ALA A 54 5.10 12.15 -17.51
N VAL A 55 6.06 11.75 -16.69
CA VAL A 55 6.47 10.34 -16.57
C VAL A 55 5.36 9.49 -15.99
N VAL A 56 4.72 9.92 -14.88
CA VAL A 56 3.64 9.20 -14.19
C VAL A 56 2.42 8.98 -15.10
N LEU A 57 2.09 9.98 -15.92
CA LEU A 57 0.95 9.97 -16.85
C LEU A 57 1.33 9.54 -18.28
N SER A 58 2.57 9.13 -18.52
CA SER A 58 2.98 8.62 -19.82
C SER A 58 2.22 7.34 -20.19
N LYS A 59 2.06 7.05 -21.49
CA LYS A 59 1.35 5.85 -21.97
C LYS A 59 1.84 4.55 -21.33
N ARG A 60 3.11 4.49 -20.93
CA ARG A 60 3.71 3.31 -20.29
C ARG A 60 3.25 3.15 -18.84
N TYR A 61 3.11 4.24 -18.09
CA TYR A 61 2.86 4.20 -16.64
C TYR A 61 1.43 4.61 -16.25
N ALA A 62 0.67 5.28 -17.11
CA ALA A 62 -0.63 5.85 -16.78
C ALA A 62 -1.62 4.84 -16.21
N LEU A 63 -1.78 3.67 -16.85
CA LEU A 63 -2.68 2.63 -16.37
C LEU A 63 -2.28 2.14 -14.98
N GLY A 64 -1.00 1.81 -14.80
CA GLY A 64 -0.50 1.36 -13.50
C GLY A 64 -0.59 2.44 -12.41
N SER A 65 -0.39 3.71 -12.77
CA SER A 65 -0.56 4.85 -11.86
C SER A 65 -2.00 4.97 -11.38
N VAL A 66 -2.96 4.96 -12.29
CA VAL A 66 -4.40 5.04 -11.94
C VAL A 66 -4.81 3.86 -11.07
N MET A 67 -4.36 2.65 -11.40
CA MET A 67 -4.67 1.45 -10.61
C MET A 67 -4.05 1.51 -9.20
N LEU A 68 -2.82 2.02 -9.07
CA LEU A 68 -2.21 2.26 -7.75
C LEU A 68 -2.97 3.31 -6.93
N TRP A 69 -3.45 4.39 -7.59
CA TRP A 69 -4.24 5.42 -6.93
C TRP A 69 -5.58 4.87 -6.43
N ILE A 70 -6.28 4.09 -7.26
CA ILE A 70 -7.54 3.44 -6.88
C ILE A 70 -7.31 2.47 -5.72
N ALA A 71 -6.30 1.61 -5.81
CA ALA A 71 -6.02 0.63 -4.75
C ALA A 71 -5.68 1.33 -3.42
N TYR A 72 -4.83 2.35 -3.46
CA TYR A 72 -4.44 3.09 -2.26
C TYR A 72 -5.59 3.91 -1.68
N PHE A 73 -6.41 4.54 -2.53
CA PHE A 73 -7.64 5.24 -2.14
C PHE A 73 -8.61 4.29 -1.43
N MET A 74 -8.92 3.14 -2.04
CA MET A 74 -9.81 2.14 -1.45
C MET A 74 -9.27 1.57 -0.14
N GLY A 75 -7.96 1.39 -0.05
CA GLY A 75 -7.32 1.00 1.21
C GLY A 75 -7.55 2.03 2.32
N LEU A 76 -7.42 3.33 2.02
CA LEU A 76 -7.71 4.38 3.02
C LEU A 76 -9.21 4.53 3.31
N VAL A 77 -10.09 4.24 2.33
CA VAL A 77 -11.54 4.12 2.60
C VAL A 77 -11.77 3.08 3.69
N ILE A 78 -11.23 1.87 3.55
CA ILE A 78 -11.37 0.81 4.54
C ILE A 78 -10.79 1.24 5.90
N PHE A 79 -9.54 1.72 5.89
CA PHE A 79 -8.84 2.06 7.12
C PHE A 79 -9.62 3.08 7.95
N TYR A 80 -10.04 4.19 7.35
CA TYR A 80 -10.73 5.26 8.07
C TYR A 80 -12.20 4.92 8.36
N ALA A 81 -12.87 4.16 7.50
CA ALA A 81 -14.20 3.63 7.81
C ALA A 81 -14.18 2.81 9.10
N LEU A 82 -13.26 1.85 9.19
CA LEU A 82 -13.17 0.98 10.36
C LEU A 82 -12.61 1.72 11.58
N MET A 83 -11.56 2.51 11.43
CA MET A 83 -10.92 3.22 12.54
C MET A 83 -11.89 4.18 13.25
N ASN A 84 -12.73 4.87 12.50
CA ASN A 84 -13.64 5.89 13.06
C ASN A 84 -14.95 5.29 13.55
N TRP A 85 -15.46 4.24 12.90
CA TRP A 85 -16.82 3.77 13.13
C TRP A 85 -16.91 2.43 13.87
N MET A 86 -15.84 1.63 13.88
CA MET A 86 -15.87 0.30 14.50
C MET A 86 -16.36 0.32 15.97
N PRO A 87 -15.91 1.25 16.86
CA PRO A 87 -16.41 1.30 18.22
C PRO A 87 -17.91 1.56 18.30
N VAL A 88 -18.44 2.43 17.42
CA VAL A 88 -19.88 2.78 17.37
C VAL A 88 -20.66 1.57 16.87
N LEU A 89 -20.25 0.97 15.75
CA LEU A 89 -20.91 -0.18 15.16
C LEU A 89 -20.93 -1.39 16.11
N PHE A 90 -19.84 -1.62 16.85
CA PHE A 90 -19.80 -2.71 17.83
C PHE A 90 -20.74 -2.47 19.02
N LYS A 91 -20.88 -1.21 19.47
CA LYS A 91 -21.85 -0.83 20.49
C LYS A 91 -23.29 -1.05 20.00
N GLU A 92 -23.60 -0.62 18.78
CA GLU A 92 -24.91 -0.84 18.14
C GLU A 92 -25.19 -2.32 17.92
N GLY A 93 -24.15 -3.13 17.66
CA GLY A 93 -24.19 -4.59 17.59
C GLY A 93 -24.36 -5.30 18.94
N GLY A 94 -24.53 -4.56 20.05
CA GLY A 94 -24.85 -5.08 21.37
C GLY A 94 -23.67 -5.26 22.33
N LEU A 95 -22.45 -4.79 21.99
CA LEU A 95 -21.31 -4.81 22.91
C LEU A 95 -21.42 -3.63 23.89
N ASP A 96 -20.98 -3.83 25.13
CA ASP A 96 -20.81 -2.69 26.05
C ASP A 96 -19.74 -1.71 25.51
N PRO A 97 -19.83 -0.40 25.82
CA PRO A 97 -18.95 0.62 25.22
C PRO A 97 -17.47 0.41 25.48
N LYS A 98 -17.09 -0.15 26.63
CA LYS A 98 -15.70 -0.43 27.00
C LYS A 98 -15.14 -1.56 26.14
N THR A 99 -15.86 -2.68 26.04
CA THR A 99 -15.50 -3.83 25.22
C THR A 99 -15.46 -3.46 23.74
N ALA A 100 -16.44 -2.71 23.23
CA ALA A 100 -16.47 -2.22 21.86
C ALA A 100 -15.21 -1.42 21.50
N THR A 101 -14.78 -0.50 22.37
CA THR A 101 -13.57 0.30 22.18
C THR A 101 -12.30 -0.56 22.24
N LEU A 102 -12.21 -1.50 23.19
CA LEU A 102 -11.04 -2.38 23.34
C LEU A 102 -10.89 -3.31 22.12
N VAL A 103 -11.98 -3.88 21.62
CA VAL A 103 -11.96 -4.73 20.43
C VAL A 103 -11.56 -3.92 19.20
N ALA A 104 -12.12 -2.73 19.02
CA ALA A 104 -11.76 -1.86 17.90
C ALA A 104 -10.28 -1.44 17.93
N ALA A 105 -9.69 -1.25 19.12
CA ALA A 105 -8.26 -0.92 19.28
C ALA A 105 -7.30 -2.03 18.80
N LEU A 106 -7.77 -3.27 18.65
CA LEU A 106 -6.97 -4.37 18.10
C LEU A 106 -6.67 -4.18 16.61
N PHE A 107 -7.52 -3.46 15.89
CA PHE A 107 -7.35 -3.26 14.45
C PHE A 107 -6.04 -2.51 14.10
N PRO A 108 -5.73 -1.34 14.68
CA PRO A 108 -4.45 -0.66 14.43
C PRO A 108 -3.24 -1.42 14.99
N LEU A 109 -3.40 -2.19 16.07
CA LEU A 109 -2.30 -2.97 16.66
C LEU A 109 -1.77 -4.06 15.71
N GLY A 110 -2.56 -4.51 14.76
CA GLY A 110 -2.16 -5.47 13.73
C GLY A 110 -1.04 -5.01 12.80
N GLY A 111 -0.66 -3.73 12.81
CA GLY A 111 0.40 -3.16 11.94
C GLY A 111 1.79 -3.83 12.09
N VAL A 112 2.02 -4.60 13.14
CA VAL A 112 3.25 -5.40 13.36
C VAL A 112 3.49 -6.42 12.24
N GLY A 113 2.45 -6.85 11.53
CA GLY A 113 2.53 -7.79 10.41
C GLY A 113 3.28 -7.26 9.17
N ALA A 114 3.55 -5.95 9.07
CA ALA A 114 4.21 -5.35 7.91
C ALA A 114 5.60 -5.94 7.59
N ILE A 115 6.31 -6.42 8.61
CA ILE A 115 7.63 -7.06 8.46
C ILE A 115 7.51 -8.34 7.60
N PHE A 116 6.48 -9.15 7.84
CA PHE A 116 6.23 -10.37 7.05
C PHE A 116 5.89 -10.07 5.60
N CYS A 117 5.16 -8.99 5.32
CA CYS A 117 4.83 -8.62 3.96
C CYS A 117 6.07 -8.18 3.18
N GLY A 118 6.99 -7.44 3.79
CA GLY A 118 8.26 -7.09 3.18
C GLY A 118 9.01 -8.34 2.72
N TRP A 119 9.15 -9.32 3.59
CA TRP A 119 9.79 -10.60 3.27
C TRP A 119 9.05 -11.38 2.16
N LEU A 120 7.70 -11.38 2.15
CA LEU A 120 6.93 -11.99 1.07
C LEU A 120 7.14 -11.25 -0.27
N MET A 121 7.16 -9.92 -0.24
CA MET A 121 7.39 -9.11 -1.45
C MET A 121 8.78 -9.31 -2.06
N ASP A 122 9.77 -9.64 -1.23
CA ASP A 122 11.12 -9.94 -1.69
C ASP A 122 11.21 -11.32 -2.37
N ARG A 123 10.34 -12.26 -1.99
CA ARG A 123 10.33 -13.64 -2.53
C ARG A 123 9.34 -13.86 -3.65
N PHE A 124 8.23 -13.14 -3.65
CA PHE A 124 7.12 -13.30 -4.59
C PHE A 124 6.85 -11.98 -5.32
N ASN A 125 5.98 -12.02 -6.30
CA ASN A 125 5.55 -10.80 -6.98
C ASN A 125 4.85 -9.84 -6.01
N ALA A 126 5.46 -8.68 -5.78
CA ALA A 126 4.98 -7.70 -4.81
C ALA A 126 3.52 -7.26 -5.06
N THR A 127 3.13 -7.11 -6.35
CA THR A 127 1.75 -6.74 -6.70
C THR A 127 0.77 -7.84 -6.31
N ALA A 128 1.12 -9.12 -6.57
CA ALA A 128 0.26 -10.26 -6.23
C ALA A 128 0.14 -10.44 -4.71
N VAL A 129 1.23 -10.23 -3.97
CA VAL A 129 1.22 -10.31 -2.50
C VAL A 129 0.28 -9.27 -1.90
N ILE A 130 0.37 -8.01 -2.34
CA ILE A 130 -0.50 -6.94 -1.82
C ILE A 130 -1.94 -7.12 -2.29
N ALA A 131 -2.18 -7.57 -3.54
CA ALA A 131 -3.52 -7.89 -4.02
C ALA A 131 -4.17 -9.01 -3.19
N GLY A 132 -3.40 -10.07 -2.87
CA GLY A 132 -3.83 -11.12 -1.95
C GLY A 132 -4.13 -10.59 -0.55
N GLY A 133 -3.32 -9.65 -0.05
CA GLY A 133 -3.57 -8.95 1.20
C GLY A 133 -4.93 -8.22 1.21
N TYR A 134 -5.26 -7.48 0.16
CA TYR A 134 -6.57 -6.82 0.06
C TYR A 134 -7.73 -7.82 -0.12
N ALA A 135 -7.53 -8.93 -0.82
CA ALA A 135 -8.53 -10.00 -0.89
C ALA A 135 -8.83 -10.58 0.48
N LEU A 136 -7.80 -10.94 1.24
CA LEU A 136 -7.94 -11.46 2.60
C LEU A 136 -8.54 -10.41 3.55
N THR A 137 -8.20 -9.14 3.37
CA THR A 137 -8.81 -8.02 4.09
C THR A 137 -10.32 -7.98 3.84
N ALA A 138 -10.75 -8.06 2.58
CA ALA A 138 -12.17 -8.06 2.22
C ALA A 138 -12.93 -9.22 2.89
N VAL A 139 -12.36 -10.43 2.84
CA VAL A 139 -12.94 -11.61 3.50
C VAL A 139 -13.02 -11.42 5.01
N SER A 140 -11.95 -10.91 5.64
CA SER A 140 -11.91 -10.69 7.09
C SER A 140 -12.92 -9.63 7.54
N ILE A 141 -13.06 -8.53 6.78
CA ILE A 141 -14.03 -7.48 7.08
C ILE A 141 -15.47 -7.99 6.93
N TRP A 142 -15.74 -8.72 5.85
CA TRP A 142 -17.05 -9.37 5.70
C TRP A 142 -17.35 -10.32 6.86
N TRP A 143 -16.35 -11.08 7.32
CA TRP A 143 -16.51 -11.98 8.47
C TRP A 143 -16.77 -11.22 9.78
N ILE A 144 -16.16 -10.05 10.00
CA ILE A 144 -16.52 -9.17 11.14
C ILE A 144 -18.03 -8.92 11.15
N GLY A 145 -18.62 -8.57 9.99
CA GLY A 145 -20.05 -8.33 9.83
C GLY A 145 -20.93 -9.56 10.16
N GLN A 146 -20.39 -10.78 10.05
CA GLN A 146 -21.10 -12.03 10.38
C GLN A 146 -20.86 -12.49 11.83
N SER A 147 -19.95 -11.86 12.56
CA SER A 147 -19.53 -12.31 13.91
C SER A 147 -20.32 -11.66 15.05
N ALA A 148 -21.46 -11.05 14.75
CA ALA A 148 -22.36 -10.48 15.76
C ALA A 148 -22.78 -11.57 16.77
N GLY A 149 -22.59 -11.29 18.06
CA GLY A 149 -22.95 -12.22 19.16
C GLY A 149 -21.85 -13.22 19.57
N ASN A 150 -20.70 -13.27 18.87
CA ASN A 150 -19.56 -14.09 19.27
C ASN A 150 -18.33 -13.23 19.56
N LEU A 151 -18.16 -12.81 20.80
CA LEU A 151 -17.06 -11.92 21.22
C LEU A 151 -15.67 -12.52 20.92
N GLY A 152 -15.45 -13.79 21.19
CA GLY A 152 -14.16 -14.44 20.95
C GLY A 152 -13.78 -14.49 19.47
N GLY A 153 -14.74 -14.82 18.62
CA GLY A 153 -14.59 -14.80 17.17
C GLY A 153 -14.33 -13.39 16.65
N LEU A 154 -15.09 -12.40 17.15
CA LEU A 154 -14.95 -10.99 16.77
C LEU A 154 -13.56 -10.44 17.09
N VAL A 155 -13.05 -10.68 18.30
CA VAL A 155 -11.69 -10.28 18.73
C VAL A 155 -10.63 -10.84 17.77
N ALA A 156 -10.69 -12.13 17.48
CA ALA A 156 -9.72 -12.77 16.59
C ALA A 156 -9.78 -12.20 15.16
N VAL A 157 -10.97 -12.06 14.60
CA VAL A 157 -11.15 -11.59 13.23
C VAL A 157 -10.77 -10.12 13.08
N VAL A 158 -11.08 -9.25 14.05
CA VAL A 158 -10.66 -7.84 14.04
C VAL A 158 -9.15 -7.70 14.05
N PHE A 159 -8.47 -8.49 14.90
CA PHE A 159 -7.00 -8.46 14.94
C PHE A 159 -6.38 -8.97 13.62
N ILE A 160 -6.90 -10.07 13.07
CA ILE A 160 -6.46 -10.61 11.77
C ILE A 160 -6.71 -9.60 10.64
N ALA A 161 -7.91 -9.02 10.56
CA ALA A 161 -8.26 -8.01 9.57
C ALA A 161 -7.32 -6.80 9.66
N GLY A 162 -7.07 -6.31 10.87
CA GLY A 162 -6.14 -5.20 11.12
C GLY A 162 -4.71 -5.55 10.70
N THR A 163 -4.24 -6.75 11.02
CA THR A 163 -2.89 -7.21 10.64
C THR A 163 -2.73 -7.23 9.13
N ILE A 164 -3.65 -7.87 8.42
CA ILE A 164 -3.58 -8.00 6.95
C ILE A 164 -3.73 -6.64 6.28
N MET A 165 -4.74 -5.84 6.70
CA MET A 165 -5.04 -4.54 6.13
C MET A 165 -3.88 -3.55 6.31
N ASN A 166 -3.40 -3.37 7.54
CA ASN A 166 -2.30 -2.44 7.82
C ASN A 166 -1.02 -2.85 7.09
N THR A 167 -0.77 -4.15 7.02
CA THR A 167 0.37 -4.73 6.28
C THR A 167 0.29 -4.41 4.79
N ALA A 168 -0.85 -4.68 4.14
CA ALA A 168 -1.05 -4.38 2.73
C ALA A 168 -0.94 -2.88 2.44
N GLN A 169 -1.59 -2.05 3.26
CA GLN A 169 -1.63 -0.60 3.08
C GLN A 169 -0.24 0.05 3.25
N SER A 170 0.52 -0.35 4.27
CA SER A 170 1.87 0.18 4.52
C SER A 170 2.89 -0.26 3.47
N SER A 171 2.63 -1.35 2.75
CA SER A 171 3.49 -1.85 1.67
C SER A 171 3.23 -1.16 0.31
N MET A 172 2.11 -0.45 0.14
CA MET A 172 1.77 0.23 -1.10
C MET A 172 2.79 1.28 -1.56
N PRO A 173 3.38 2.13 -0.69
CA PRO A 173 4.43 3.06 -1.10
C PRO A 173 5.68 2.37 -1.65
N ALA A 174 6.07 1.23 -1.09
CA ALA A 174 7.19 0.43 -1.59
C ALA A 174 6.89 -0.15 -2.98
N LEU A 175 5.67 -0.68 -3.18
CA LEU A 175 5.20 -1.16 -4.49
C LEU A 175 5.22 -0.03 -5.54
N ALA A 176 4.72 1.15 -5.18
CA ALA A 176 4.73 2.31 -6.07
C ALA A 176 6.15 2.77 -6.39
N ALA A 177 7.04 2.81 -5.39
CA ALA A 177 8.44 3.17 -5.59
C ALA A 177 9.19 2.20 -6.53
N GLY A 178 8.86 0.91 -6.50
CA GLY A 178 9.39 -0.09 -7.43
C GLY A 178 8.80 -0.01 -8.84
N PHE A 179 7.60 0.53 -8.99
CA PHE A 179 6.93 0.64 -10.28
C PHE A 179 7.46 1.78 -11.15
N TYR A 180 7.85 2.91 -10.57
CA TYR A 180 8.28 4.09 -11.33
C TYR A 180 9.81 4.12 -11.52
N PRO A 181 10.28 4.66 -12.66
CA PRO A 181 11.69 4.97 -12.85
C PRO A 181 12.13 6.07 -11.88
N THR A 182 13.43 6.21 -11.66
CA THR A 182 13.98 7.16 -10.68
C THR A 182 13.49 8.61 -10.90
N SER A 183 13.32 9.04 -12.16
CA SER A 183 12.88 10.39 -12.54
C SER A 183 11.41 10.69 -12.16
N GLY A 184 10.54 9.67 -12.11
CA GLY A 184 9.12 9.81 -11.77
C GLY A 184 8.74 9.28 -10.39
N ARG A 185 9.64 8.56 -9.70
CA ARG A 185 9.35 7.80 -8.48
C ARG A 185 8.78 8.65 -7.35
N ALA A 186 9.48 9.73 -6.99
CA ALA A 186 9.02 10.62 -5.92
C ALA A 186 7.66 11.23 -6.23
N THR A 187 7.46 11.68 -7.48
CA THR A 187 6.20 12.25 -7.95
C THR A 187 5.08 11.20 -7.94
N GLY A 188 5.33 10.00 -8.47
CA GLY A 188 4.32 8.94 -8.53
C GLY A 188 3.84 8.47 -7.14
N VAL A 189 4.78 8.29 -6.21
CA VAL A 189 4.45 7.97 -4.81
C VAL A 189 3.69 9.12 -4.15
N ALA A 190 4.12 10.37 -4.33
CA ALA A 190 3.46 11.53 -3.73
C ALA A 190 2.02 11.69 -4.24
N TRP A 191 1.76 11.51 -5.55
CA TRP A 191 0.42 11.55 -6.11
C TRP A 191 -0.46 10.43 -5.56
N MET A 192 0.04 9.21 -5.46
CA MET A 192 -0.70 8.09 -4.86
C MET A 192 -1.10 8.41 -3.41
N LEU A 193 -0.15 8.89 -2.60
CA LEU A 193 -0.40 9.27 -1.21
C LEU A 193 -1.40 10.43 -1.11
N GLY A 194 -1.26 11.45 -1.98
CA GLY A 194 -2.13 12.62 -2.01
C GLY A 194 -3.57 12.28 -2.36
N ILE A 195 -3.79 11.53 -3.45
CA ILE A 195 -5.12 11.08 -3.89
C ILE A 195 -5.75 10.16 -2.82
N GLY A 196 -4.95 9.29 -2.22
CA GLY A 196 -5.42 8.41 -1.17
C GLY A 196 -6.02 9.13 0.04
N ARG A 197 -5.53 10.34 0.37
CA ARG A 197 -6.09 11.13 1.49
C ARG A 197 -7.59 11.39 1.36
N PHE A 198 -8.07 11.59 0.14
CA PHE A 198 -9.51 11.71 -0.13
C PHE A 198 -10.26 10.40 0.16
N GLY A 199 -9.60 9.24 0.03
CA GLY A 199 -10.16 7.95 0.44
C GLY A 199 -10.47 7.90 1.94
N GLY A 200 -9.60 8.49 2.78
CA GLY A 200 -9.86 8.59 4.21
C GLY A 200 -11.12 9.41 4.54
N ILE A 201 -11.31 10.54 3.85
CA ILE A 201 -12.52 11.35 3.97
C ILE A 201 -13.74 10.54 3.50
N ALA A 202 -13.65 9.96 2.28
CA ALA A 202 -14.74 9.18 1.70
C ALA A 202 -15.15 7.99 2.58
N GLY A 203 -14.18 7.29 3.21
CA GLY A 203 -14.46 6.15 4.09
C GLY A 203 -15.24 6.53 5.34
N SER A 204 -14.90 7.65 5.96
CA SER A 204 -15.64 8.15 7.13
C SER A 204 -17.07 8.57 6.78
N PHE A 205 -17.26 9.27 5.66
CA PHE A 205 -18.58 9.66 5.17
C PHE A 205 -19.41 8.49 4.68
N LEU A 206 -18.77 7.48 4.04
CA LEU A 206 -19.44 6.28 3.55
C LEU A 206 -20.20 5.60 4.69
N VAL A 207 -19.54 5.30 5.81
CA VAL A 207 -20.19 4.62 6.93
C VAL A 207 -21.24 5.50 7.59
N ALA A 208 -21.02 6.83 7.70
CA ALA A 208 -22.03 7.75 8.19
C ALA A 208 -23.31 7.69 7.36
N GLU A 209 -23.20 7.70 6.03
CA GLU A 209 -24.33 7.62 5.11
C GLU A 209 -25.04 6.26 5.18
N LEU A 210 -24.29 5.15 5.29
CA LEU A 210 -24.86 3.82 5.42
C LEU A 210 -25.65 3.66 6.73
N ALA A 211 -25.08 4.17 7.83
CA ALA A 211 -25.76 4.18 9.13
C ALA A 211 -27.02 5.07 9.13
N ALA A 212 -26.96 6.24 8.46
CA ALA A 212 -28.14 7.13 8.31
C ALA A 212 -29.27 6.53 7.48
N ARG A 213 -28.98 5.50 6.68
CA ARG A 213 -29.96 4.72 5.92
C ARG A 213 -30.46 3.48 6.64
N ASP A 214 -30.20 3.36 7.94
CA ASP A 214 -30.60 2.24 8.78
C ASP A 214 -30.09 0.86 8.28
N LEU A 215 -28.94 0.83 7.58
CA LEU A 215 -28.33 -0.44 7.20
C LEU A 215 -27.85 -1.20 8.45
N SER A 216 -28.08 -2.50 8.42
CA SER A 216 -27.66 -3.39 9.50
C SER A 216 -26.11 -3.45 9.61
N PHE A 217 -25.64 -3.85 10.78
CA PHE A 217 -24.22 -4.12 11.07
C PHE A 217 -23.54 -4.93 9.97
N SER A 218 -24.14 -6.06 9.57
CA SER A 218 -23.60 -6.94 8.54
C SER A 218 -23.53 -6.28 7.16
N GLU A 219 -24.54 -5.49 6.79
CA GLU A 219 -24.58 -4.79 5.50
C GLU A 219 -23.48 -3.73 5.40
N ILE A 220 -23.28 -2.94 6.47
CA ILE A 220 -22.23 -1.92 6.52
C ILE A 220 -20.85 -2.56 6.32
N PHE A 221 -20.52 -3.63 7.06
CA PHE A 221 -19.25 -4.33 6.90
C PHE A 221 -19.12 -4.98 5.52
N THR A 222 -20.20 -5.45 4.92
CA THR A 222 -20.21 -5.99 3.56
C THR A 222 -19.85 -4.90 2.53
N VAL A 223 -20.45 -3.71 2.63
CA VAL A 223 -20.12 -2.58 1.75
C VAL A 223 -18.65 -2.16 1.91
N VAL A 224 -18.16 -2.06 3.15
CA VAL A 224 -16.75 -1.75 3.40
C VAL A 224 -15.81 -2.82 2.83
N ALA A 225 -16.18 -4.10 2.93
CA ALA A 225 -15.42 -5.21 2.35
C ALA A 225 -15.28 -5.11 0.82
N MET A 226 -16.30 -4.59 0.13
CA MET A 226 -16.25 -4.37 -1.32
C MET A 226 -15.12 -3.42 -1.74
N ALA A 227 -14.76 -2.45 -0.92
CA ALA A 227 -13.60 -1.60 -1.19
C ALA A 227 -12.28 -2.41 -1.27
N GLY A 228 -12.15 -3.47 -0.47
CA GLY A 228 -11.02 -4.40 -0.55
C GLY A 228 -11.00 -5.21 -1.85
N VAL A 229 -12.16 -5.61 -2.33
CA VAL A 229 -12.30 -6.28 -3.64
C VAL A 229 -11.89 -5.34 -4.77
N VAL A 230 -12.33 -4.07 -4.73
CA VAL A 230 -11.93 -3.06 -5.73
C VAL A 230 -10.43 -2.81 -5.70
N ALA A 231 -9.81 -2.70 -4.51
CA ALA A 231 -8.36 -2.55 -4.38
C ALA A 231 -7.60 -3.76 -4.96
N MET A 232 -8.05 -4.97 -4.66
CA MET A 232 -7.51 -6.22 -5.22
C MET A 232 -7.57 -6.21 -6.75
N VAL A 233 -8.76 -5.95 -7.32
CA VAL A 233 -8.96 -5.93 -8.78
C VAL A 233 -8.08 -4.87 -9.44
N ALA A 234 -8.00 -3.66 -8.87
CA ALA A 234 -7.12 -2.61 -9.39
C ALA A 234 -5.65 -3.07 -9.46
N LEU A 235 -5.15 -3.75 -8.42
CA LEU A 235 -3.78 -4.28 -8.42
C LEU A 235 -3.58 -5.41 -9.42
N LEU A 236 -4.57 -6.29 -9.62
CA LEU A 236 -4.51 -7.34 -10.63
C LEU A 236 -4.51 -6.74 -12.05
N VAL A 237 -5.34 -5.74 -12.31
CA VAL A 237 -5.34 -5.01 -13.60
C VAL A 237 -3.99 -4.34 -13.83
N LYS A 238 -3.41 -3.71 -12.80
CA LYS A 238 -2.03 -3.18 -12.87
C LYS A 238 -1.04 -4.29 -13.23
N HIS A 239 -1.14 -5.44 -12.58
CA HIS A 239 -0.20 -6.55 -12.79
C HIS A 239 -0.21 -7.06 -14.24
N TRP A 240 -1.40 -7.20 -14.84
CA TRP A 240 -1.55 -7.69 -16.20
C TRP A 240 -1.33 -6.62 -17.27
N GLY A 241 -1.68 -5.37 -16.99
CA GLY A 241 -1.57 -4.25 -17.92
C GLY A 241 -0.24 -3.50 -17.89
N SER A 242 0.63 -3.78 -16.91
CA SER A 242 1.96 -3.17 -16.87
C SER A 242 2.94 -3.92 -17.79
N PRO A 243 3.81 -3.21 -18.51
CA PRO A 243 4.87 -3.85 -19.29
C PRO A 243 5.67 -4.79 -18.37
N LYS A 244 5.78 -6.04 -18.77
CA LYS A 244 6.71 -6.98 -18.13
C LYS A 244 8.12 -6.59 -18.59
N ASP A 245 9.00 -6.33 -17.65
CA ASP A 245 10.43 -6.13 -17.92
C ASP A 245 11.07 -7.37 -18.47
#